data_bc05536387711c0cc786b2771615fa77
#
_entry.id   bc05536387711c0cc786b2771615fa77
#
_cell.length_a   1.000
_cell.length_b   1.000
_cell.length_c   1.000
_cell.angle_alpha   90.00
_cell.angle_beta   90.00
_cell.angle_gamma   90.00
#
_symmetry.space_group_name_H-M   'P 1'
#
loop_
_entity.id
_entity.type
_entity.pdbx_description
1 polymer ?
#
loop_
_entity_poly.entity_id
_entity_poly.type
_entity_poly.pdbx_seq_one_letter_code
_entity_poly.pdbx_strand_id
1 'polypeptide(L)'
;IAGLSGSEGATAIPAVLWGDKEPSGRTADTWAYDLTTAASCANAGMEGVGAYADAEGLYPADGTVSGNLDTYDAYEQVSYVDYAEGIYIGYKWYETADAEGYWSNVSNEYGTGYDGVVQYPFGYGLSYTSFDWDITDAAADGSTLTKDGDVTVKVTVTNTGDRAGKDVVQLYYTAPYIAGEIEKSSVELAAFAKTKDLQPGESEEVTLTIPVSDMASYDAYDANHNGFTGYELDAGDYIFTVRHDAHTVDDAEKATLTCTLPANVQYPTDSVSGNEVGNKFTGSDAIDGVSLDGSDSNQNITCLTRADFAGTFPKACTPSRAMTDNVKALNLYTADMANGYINEADEAITTGAKNGLKIEDNGKTTELGYQLGADFNDPQWDALLDQLTVDEMENLFVNAYGGLVELKSIGKVRSKDADGPAQIGGFT
;
A
#
# COMPACT_ATOMS: atom_id res chain seq x y z
N ILE A 1 0.01 -21.41 5.62
CA ILE A 1 1.05 -20.44 5.24
C ILE A 1 1.73 -19.96 6.52
N ALA A 2 3.04 -20.17 6.65
CA ALA A 2 3.77 -19.87 7.88
C ALA A 2 4.61 -18.58 7.82
N GLY A 3 4.89 -18.06 6.64
CA GLY A 3 5.71 -16.86 6.45
C GLY A 3 7.08 -16.96 7.15
N LEU A 4 7.65 -15.81 7.49
CA LEU A 4 8.87 -15.68 8.29
C LEU A 4 8.49 -15.67 9.77
N SER A 5 8.48 -16.83 10.39
CA SER A 5 7.85 -17.04 11.71
C SER A 5 8.76 -16.71 12.91
N GLY A 6 10.00 -16.32 12.70
CA GLY A 6 10.96 -16.05 13.79
C GLY A 6 11.42 -17.30 14.53
N SER A 7 12.23 -17.11 15.59
CA SER A 7 12.77 -18.20 16.38
C SER A 7 11.71 -19.02 17.13
N GLU A 8 10.60 -18.39 17.52
CA GLU A 8 9.49 -19.05 18.19
C GLU A 8 8.57 -19.80 17.23
N GLY A 9 8.70 -19.60 15.93
CA GLY A 9 7.92 -20.28 14.90
C GLY A 9 8.05 -21.80 14.94
N ALA A 10 9.22 -22.29 15.32
CA ALA A 10 9.45 -23.73 15.52
C ALA A 10 8.55 -24.33 16.62
N THR A 11 8.08 -23.52 17.55
CA THR A 11 7.12 -23.91 18.59
C THR A 11 5.68 -23.69 18.15
N ALA A 12 5.40 -22.57 17.50
CA ALA A 12 4.05 -22.18 17.09
C ALA A 12 3.49 -23.06 15.96
N ILE A 13 4.30 -23.37 14.94
CA ILE A 13 3.85 -24.17 13.78
C ILE A 13 3.40 -25.58 14.20
N PRO A 14 4.20 -26.36 14.95
CA PRO A 14 3.75 -27.65 15.46
C PRO A 14 2.49 -27.54 16.31
N ALA A 15 2.40 -26.56 17.20
CA ALA A 15 1.25 -26.39 18.09
C ALA A 15 -0.05 -26.18 17.28
N VAL A 16 0.00 -25.45 16.18
CA VAL A 16 -1.14 -25.34 15.25
C VAL A 16 -1.40 -26.67 14.54
N LEU A 17 -0.37 -27.32 13.99
CA LEU A 17 -0.54 -28.57 13.23
C LEU A 17 -1.10 -29.73 14.08
N TRP A 18 -0.74 -29.80 15.36
CA TRP A 18 -1.27 -30.80 16.31
C TRP A 18 -2.60 -30.39 16.96
N GLY A 19 -3.06 -29.19 16.70
CA GLY A 19 -4.31 -28.67 17.24
C GLY A 19 -4.22 -28.20 18.69
N ASP A 20 -3.01 -27.96 19.21
CA ASP A 20 -2.81 -27.38 20.56
C ASP A 20 -3.14 -25.87 20.56
N LYS A 21 -3.09 -25.23 19.39
CA LYS A 21 -3.44 -23.84 19.15
C LYS A 21 -4.41 -23.73 17.98
N GLU A 22 -5.42 -22.91 18.18
CA GLU A 22 -6.41 -22.58 17.17
C GLU A 22 -5.82 -21.54 16.19
N PRO A 23 -5.79 -21.82 14.87
CA PRO A 23 -5.40 -20.83 13.89
C PRO A 23 -6.50 -19.77 13.73
N SER A 24 -6.09 -18.51 13.57
CA SER A 24 -7.03 -17.40 13.33
C SER A 24 -6.45 -16.35 12.38
N GLY A 25 -5.37 -16.71 11.68
CA GLY A 25 -4.76 -15.88 10.66
C GLY A 25 -5.59 -15.84 9.38
N ARG A 26 -5.49 -14.74 8.65
CA ARG A 26 -6.08 -14.58 7.33
C ARG A 26 -4.98 -14.25 6.33
N THR A 27 -5.16 -14.65 5.07
CA THR A 27 -4.25 -14.27 3.98
C THR A 27 -4.32 -12.76 3.77
N ALA A 28 -3.16 -12.13 3.64
CA ALA A 28 -3.03 -10.70 3.37
C ALA A 28 -2.85 -10.41 1.87
N ASP A 29 -2.99 -11.43 1.04
CA ASP A 29 -2.92 -11.34 -0.42
C ASP A 29 -3.74 -12.47 -1.05
N THR A 30 -4.02 -12.35 -2.36
CA THR A 30 -4.59 -13.42 -3.17
C THR A 30 -3.47 -14.37 -3.62
N TRP A 31 -3.66 -15.66 -3.42
CA TRP A 31 -2.71 -16.70 -3.81
C TRP A 31 -3.23 -17.39 -5.07
N ALA A 32 -2.67 -17.05 -6.21
CA ALA A 32 -3.00 -17.71 -7.47
C ALA A 32 -2.13 -18.96 -7.67
N TYR A 33 -2.63 -19.92 -8.46
CA TYR A 33 -1.83 -21.08 -8.88
C TYR A 33 -0.72 -20.68 -9.85
N ASP A 34 -0.97 -19.67 -10.69
CA ASP A 34 -0.02 -19.12 -11.65
C ASP A 34 0.10 -17.62 -11.46
N LEU A 35 1.30 -17.14 -11.09
CA LEU A 35 1.57 -15.74 -10.86
C LEU A 35 1.47 -14.88 -12.12
N THR A 36 1.56 -15.49 -13.31
CA THR A 36 1.40 -14.77 -14.59
C THR A 36 -0.04 -14.33 -14.84
N THR A 37 -0.99 -14.80 -14.04
CA THR A 37 -2.38 -14.33 -14.08
C THR A 37 -2.58 -13.00 -13.37
N ALA A 38 -1.61 -12.55 -12.57
CA ALA A 38 -1.65 -11.23 -11.94
C ALA A 38 -1.39 -10.13 -12.98
N ALA A 39 -2.22 -9.09 -12.98
CA ALA A 39 -2.06 -7.97 -13.90
C ALA A 39 -0.71 -7.25 -13.73
N SER A 40 -0.18 -7.21 -12.50
CA SER A 40 1.13 -6.65 -12.17
C SER A 40 2.32 -7.52 -12.60
N CYS A 41 2.09 -8.74 -13.10
CA CYS A 41 3.17 -9.64 -13.52
C CYS A 41 4.02 -9.04 -14.66
N ALA A 42 3.40 -8.22 -15.53
CA ALA A 42 4.10 -7.53 -16.61
C ALA A 42 5.22 -6.58 -16.12
N ASN A 43 5.11 -6.12 -14.87
CA ASN A 43 6.08 -5.22 -14.22
C ASN A 43 7.11 -5.97 -13.38
N ALA A 44 6.97 -7.30 -13.27
CA ALA A 44 7.86 -8.11 -12.44
C ALA A 44 9.18 -8.43 -13.16
N GLY A 45 10.27 -8.31 -12.41
CA GLY A 45 11.60 -8.65 -12.91
C GLY A 45 12.15 -7.68 -13.96
N MET A 46 13.27 -8.07 -14.59
CA MET A 46 13.98 -7.22 -15.54
C MET A 46 13.23 -7.02 -16.87
N GLU A 47 12.35 -7.94 -17.23
CA GLU A 47 11.56 -7.85 -18.47
C GLU A 47 10.46 -6.79 -18.39
N GLY A 48 10.03 -6.43 -17.16
CA GLY A 48 9.05 -5.38 -16.90
C GLY A 48 9.66 -3.96 -16.86
N VAL A 49 11.00 -3.84 -16.92
CA VAL A 49 11.70 -2.58 -16.79
C VAL A 49 12.08 -2.05 -18.17
N GLY A 50 11.60 -0.86 -18.52
CA GLY A 50 12.02 -0.13 -19.71
C GLY A 50 13.25 0.73 -19.44
N ALA A 51 13.93 1.15 -20.51
CA ALA A 51 15.04 2.09 -20.45
C ALA A 51 14.78 3.31 -21.35
N TYR A 52 15.14 4.49 -20.86
CA TYR A 52 15.08 5.69 -21.69
C TYR A 52 16.22 5.73 -22.70
N ALA A 53 15.89 6.03 -23.95
CA ALA A 53 16.85 6.04 -25.06
C ALA A 53 17.83 7.24 -25.03
N ASP A 54 17.49 8.27 -24.27
CA ASP A 54 18.18 9.57 -24.26
C ASP A 54 18.66 9.96 -22.86
N ALA A 55 19.05 8.96 -22.06
CA ALA A 55 19.61 9.14 -20.72
C ALA A 55 21.07 9.62 -20.73
N GLU A 56 21.76 9.51 -21.87
CA GLU A 56 23.17 9.90 -21.99
C GLU A 56 23.38 11.38 -21.61
N GLY A 57 24.35 11.63 -20.74
CA GLY A 57 24.73 12.98 -20.31
C GLY A 57 23.85 13.61 -19.20
N LEU A 58 22.88 12.89 -18.66
CA LEU A 58 22.10 13.38 -17.51
C LEU A 58 22.88 13.33 -16.21
N TYR A 59 23.87 12.45 -16.10
CA TYR A 59 24.76 12.33 -14.95
C TYR A 59 26.17 12.70 -15.33
N PRO A 60 26.96 13.34 -14.43
CA PRO A 60 28.35 13.68 -14.75
C PRO A 60 29.16 12.41 -14.96
N ALA A 61 29.82 12.34 -16.12
CA ALA A 61 30.73 11.25 -16.49
C ALA A 61 32.08 11.32 -15.74
N ASP A 62 32.23 12.26 -14.81
CA ASP A 62 33.51 12.58 -14.16
C ASP A 62 33.82 11.73 -12.91
N GLY A 63 32.98 10.74 -12.60
CA GLY A 63 33.19 9.86 -11.44
C GLY A 63 33.02 10.53 -10.09
N THR A 64 32.42 11.73 -10.04
CA THR A 64 32.17 12.43 -8.78
C THR A 64 31.05 11.75 -7.95
N VAL A 65 30.27 10.89 -8.56
CA VAL A 65 29.33 10.01 -7.83
C VAL A 65 30.10 8.77 -7.40
N SER A 66 30.66 8.81 -6.20
CA SER A 66 31.33 7.64 -5.64
C SER A 66 30.31 6.65 -5.07
N GLY A 67 30.26 5.48 -5.60
CA GLY A 67 29.52 4.35 -5.08
C GLY A 67 30.06 3.09 -5.72
N ASN A 68 29.68 1.94 -5.21
CA ASN A 68 30.11 0.65 -5.74
C ASN A 68 29.41 0.39 -7.10
N LEU A 69 29.75 1.22 -8.07
CA LEU A 69 29.14 1.28 -9.40
C LEU A 69 29.78 0.33 -10.40
N ASP A 70 30.81 -0.40 -9.97
CA ASP A 70 31.54 -1.37 -10.79
C ASP A 70 30.66 -2.51 -11.33
N THR A 71 29.42 -2.62 -10.85
CA THR A 71 28.46 -3.64 -11.30
C THR A 71 27.27 -3.09 -12.07
N TYR A 72 27.14 -1.79 -12.16
CA TYR A 72 26.05 -1.15 -12.89
C TYR A 72 26.63 -0.19 -13.93
N ASP A 73 26.57 -0.56 -15.19
CA ASP A 73 26.64 0.38 -16.31
C ASP A 73 25.47 1.42 -16.25
N ALA A 74 24.95 1.64 -15.04
CA ALA A 74 23.62 2.09 -14.75
C ALA A 74 23.43 3.60 -14.74
N TYR A 75 24.53 4.36 -14.77
CA TYR A 75 24.39 5.83 -14.89
C TYR A 75 24.19 6.30 -16.32
N GLU A 76 24.37 5.43 -17.28
CA GLU A 76 23.98 5.69 -18.66
C GLU A 76 22.53 5.25 -18.95
N GLN A 77 21.86 4.60 -17.99
CA GLN A 77 20.52 4.08 -18.19
C GLN A 77 19.58 4.53 -17.07
N VAL A 78 18.76 5.51 -17.34
CA VAL A 78 17.59 5.81 -16.51
C VAL A 78 16.49 4.84 -16.91
N SER A 79 16.02 4.06 -15.94
CA SER A 79 15.01 3.04 -16.14
C SER A 79 13.63 3.55 -15.73
N TYR A 80 12.57 2.92 -16.25
CA TYR A 80 11.19 3.19 -15.87
C TYR A 80 10.38 1.91 -15.76
N VAL A 81 9.29 1.96 -15.01
CA VAL A 81 8.27 0.93 -14.93
C VAL A 81 6.91 1.59 -15.11
N ASP A 82 6.09 1.02 -16.00
CA ASP A 82 4.73 1.48 -16.22
C ASP A 82 3.76 0.62 -15.42
N TYR A 83 3.11 1.19 -14.41
CA TYR A 83 2.08 0.51 -13.62
C TYR A 83 0.76 0.45 -14.40
N ALA A 84 0.79 -0.22 -15.55
CA ALA A 84 -0.33 -0.30 -16.47
C ALA A 84 -1.54 -1.07 -15.90
N GLU A 85 -1.36 -1.84 -14.83
CA GLU A 85 -2.45 -2.49 -14.10
C GLU A 85 -3.34 -1.50 -13.35
N GLY A 86 -2.86 -0.27 -13.10
CA GLY A 86 -3.62 0.76 -12.38
C GLY A 86 -4.06 0.28 -10.99
N ILE A 87 -5.35 0.37 -10.70
CA ILE A 87 -5.93 -0.05 -9.41
C ILE A 87 -6.11 -1.58 -9.29
N TYR A 88 -5.95 -2.34 -10.39
CA TYR A 88 -6.26 -3.77 -10.45
C TYR A 88 -5.08 -4.62 -9.99
N ILE A 89 -4.80 -4.58 -8.68
CA ILE A 89 -3.77 -5.37 -8.01
C ILE A 89 -4.40 -6.28 -6.95
N GLY A 90 -3.75 -7.40 -6.65
CA GLY A 90 -4.21 -8.37 -5.65
C GLY A 90 -5.68 -8.75 -5.84
N TYR A 91 -6.45 -8.80 -4.75
CA TYR A 91 -7.85 -9.19 -4.80
C TYR A 91 -8.71 -8.26 -5.68
N LYS A 92 -8.38 -6.96 -5.78
CA LYS A 92 -9.11 -6.03 -6.65
C LYS A 92 -9.09 -6.49 -8.10
N TRP A 93 -7.96 -7.06 -8.55
CA TRP A 93 -7.84 -7.68 -9.87
C TRP A 93 -8.65 -8.97 -9.96
N TYR A 94 -8.36 -9.94 -9.10
CA TYR A 94 -8.92 -11.28 -9.24
C TYR A 94 -10.44 -11.29 -9.11
N GLU A 95 -10.97 -10.56 -8.13
CA GLU A 95 -12.42 -10.48 -7.90
C GLU A 95 -13.14 -9.68 -9.00
N THR A 96 -12.53 -8.61 -9.51
CA THR A 96 -13.16 -7.83 -10.58
C THR A 96 -13.11 -8.59 -11.91
N ALA A 97 -12.02 -9.28 -12.19
CA ALA A 97 -11.91 -10.14 -13.38
C ALA A 97 -12.94 -11.28 -13.35
N ASP A 98 -13.22 -11.85 -12.17
CA ASP A 98 -14.27 -12.85 -12.01
C ASP A 98 -15.66 -12.24 -12.24
N ALA A 99 -15.95 -11.12 -11.62
CA ALA A 99 -17.22 -10.40 -11.75
C ALA A 99 -17.54 -10.02 -13.22
N GLU A 100 -16.50 -9.70 -14.01
CA GLU A 100 -16.61 -9.41 -15.45
C GLU A 100 -16.54 -10.68 -16.33
N GLY A 101 -16.47 -11.87 -15.72
CA GLY A 101 -16.43 -13.14 -16.45
C GLY A 101 -15.13 -13.43 -17.20
N TYR A 102 -14.05 -12.73 -16.86
CA TYR A 102 -12.73 -12.91 -17.49
C TYR A 102 -12.22 -14.34 -17.35
N TRP A 103 -12.49 -14.97 -16.19
CA TRP A 103 -12.09 -16.36 -15.90
C TRP A 103 -13.07 -17.42 -16.43
N SER A 104 -14.20 -17.06 -17.04
CA SER A 104 -15.29 -17.98 -17.40
C SER A 104 -14.87 -19.15 -18.29
N ASN A 105 -13.79 -19.00 -19.06
CA ASN A 105 -13.27 -20.04 -19.95
C ASN A 105 -12.12 -20.85 -19.32
N VAL A 106 -11.72 -20.57 -18.10
CA VAL A 106 -10.67 -21.32 -17.39
C VAL A 106 -11.24 -22.69 -16.99
N SER A 107 -10.52 -23.75 -17.34
CA SER A 107 -10.80 -25.11 -16.90
C SER A 107 -9.50 -25.91 -16.89
N ASN A 108 -9.04 -26.33 -15.71
CA ASN A 108 -7.78 -27.02 -15.53
C ASN A 108 -7.89 -28.03 -14.37
N GLU A 109 -6.77 -28.62 -13.96
CA GLU A 109 -6.71 -29.62 -12.88
C GLU A 109 -7.07 -29.05 -11.49
N TYR A 110 -7.06 -27.73 -11.31
CA TYR A 110 -7.38 -27.07 -10.04
C TYR A 110 -8.87 -26.72 -9.93
N GLY A 111 -9.54 -26.42 -11.06
CA GLY A 111 -10.95 -26.06 -11.06
C GLY A 111 -11.41 -25.40 -12.36
N THR A 112 -12.55 -24.73 -12.27
CA THR A 112 -13.15 -23.96 -13.36
C THR A 112 -13.43 -22.55 -12.92
N GLY A 113 -13.33 -21.57 -13.85
CA GLY A 113 -13.54 -20.16 -13.51
C GLY A 113 -12.52 -19.67 -12.48
N TYR A 114 -13.00 -18.96 -11.49
CA TYR A 114 -12.18 -18.42 -10.39
C TYR A 114 -11.39 -19.51 -9.65
N ASP A 115 -12.01 -20.64 -9.32
CA ASP A 115 -11.37 -21.77 -8.62
C ASP A 115 -10.21 -22.40 -9.42
N GLY A 116 -10.20 -22.24 -10.74
CA GLY A 116 -9.09 -22.68 -11.60
C GLY A 116 -7.90 -21.71 -11.59
N VAL A 117 -8.07 -20.52 -11.04
CA VAL A 117 -7.04 -19.45 -11.02
C VAL A 117 -6.53 -19.20 -9.62
N VAL A 118 -7.43 -19.05 -8.64
CA VAL A 118 -7.11 -18.67 -7.28
C VAL A 118 -7.13 -19.86 -6.34
N GLN A 119 -6.04 -20.07 -5.63
CA GLN A 119 -5.92 -21.11 -4.61
C GLN A 119 -6.47 -20.65 -3.26
N TYR A 120 -6.13 -19.43 -2.87
CA TYR A 120 -6.63 -18.81 -1.63
C TYR A 120 -6.95 -17.33 -1.89
N PRO A 121 -8.19 -16.90 -1.69
CA PRO A 121 -8.57 -15.49 -1.77
C PRO A 121 -7.84 -14.63 -0.73
N PHE A 122 -7.80 -13.34 -0.93
CA PHE A 122 -7.47 -12.38 0.11
C PHE A 122 -8.45 -12.50 1.27
N GLY A 123 -7.94 -12.51 2.50
CA GLY A 123 -8.76 -12.64 3.70
C GLY A 123 -9.12 -14.08 4.07
N TYR A 124 -8.72 -15.08 3.27
CA TYR A 124 -9.00 -16.50 3.53
C TYR A 124 -8.29 -17.01 4.79
N GLY A 125 -8.95 -17.90 5.51
CA GLY A 125 -8.36 -18.59 6.65
C GLY A 125 -9.15 -19.83 7.05
N LEU A 126 -8.52 -20.68 7.86
CA LEU A 126 -9.11 -21.90 8.40
C LEU A 126 -9.13 -21.85 9.93
N SER A 127 -10.06 -22.58 10.51
CA SER A 127 -10.23 -22.75 11.94
C SER A 127 -10.49 -24.22 12.27
N TYR A 128 -10.16 -24.68 13.47
CA TYR A 128 -10.54 -25.98 14.00
C TYR A 128 -11.89 -25.93 14.75
N THR A 129 -12.46 -24.72 14.88
CA THR A 129 -13.81 -24.52 15.41
C THR A 129 -14.68 -23.86 14.33
N SER A 130 -15.94 -23.68 14.59
CA SER A 130 -16.89 -23.04 13.68
C SER A 130 -17.54 -21.84 14.33
N PHE A 131 -17.88 -20.87 13.51
CA PHE A 131 -18.54 -19.65 13.94
C PHE A 131 -19.80 -19.42 13.12
N ASP A 132 -20.80 -18.85 13.76
CA ASP A 132 -22.02 -18.36 13.14
C ASP A 132 -22.08 -16.84 13.29
N TRP A 133 -22.53 -16.15 12.25
CA TRP A 133 -22.60 -14.70 12.22
C TRP A 133 -24.03 -14.23 12.11
N ASP A 134 -24.40 -13.25 12.90
CA ASP A 134 -25.70 -12.58 12.84
C ASP A 134 -25.47 -11.07 12.78
N ILE A 135 -25.99 -10.42 11.73
CA ILE A 135 -25.91 -8.96 11.59
C ILE A 135 -26.95 -8.36 12.52
N THR A 136 -26.47 -7.79 13.63
CA THR A 136 -27.33 -7.28 14.71
C THR A 136 -27.72 -5.82 14.53
N ASP A 137 -26.94 -5.07 13.74
CA ASP A 137 -27.29 -3.70 13.39
C ASP A 137 -26.98 -3.46 11.90
N ALA A 138 -28.04 -3.42 11.12
CA ALA A 138 -28.05 -3.09 9.71
C ALA A 138 -28.66 -1.71 9.45
N ALA A 139 -28.54 -0.77 10.40
CA ALA A 139 -29.12 0.57 10.28
C ALA A 139 -28.63 1.34 9.04
N ALA A 140 -27.48 0.90 8.47
CA ALA A 140 -26.98 1.39 7.21
C ALA A 140 -27.85 0.99 6.01
N ASP A 141 -28.59 -0.13 6.06
CA ASP A 141 -29.36 -0.62 4.92
C ASP A 141 -30.51 0.35 4.57
N GLY A 142 -30.61 0.71 3.29
CA GLY A 142 -31.54 1.73 2.81
C GLY A 142 -31.19 3.16 3.22
N SER A 143 -30.04 3.41 3.85
CA SER A 143 -29.62 4.74 4.28
C SER A 143 -29.08 5.58 3.13
N THR A 144 -29.12 6.90 3.35
CA THR A 144 -28.49 7.87 2.44
C THR A 144 -27.10 8.21 2.93
N LEU A 145 -26.10 8.02 2.06
CA LEU A 145 -24.72 8.42 2.32
C LEU A 145 -24.59 9.94 2.30
N THR A 146 -23.74 10.46 3.20
CA THR A 146 -23.41 11.88 3.27
C THR A 146 -21.89 12.05 3.27
N LYS A 147 -21.40 13.17 2.73
CA LYS A 147 -19.98 13.46 2.52
C LYS A 147 -19.08 13.16 3.73
N ASP A 148 -19.53 13.56 4.92
CA ASP A 148 -18.75 13.49 6.16
C ASP A 148 -19.34 12.43 7.11
N GLY A 149 -20.12 11.49 6.58
CA GLY A 149 -20.74 10.42 7.35
C GLY A 149 -19.90 9.16 7.41
N ASP A 150 -20.37 8.23 8.22
CA ASP A 150 -19.79 6.88 8.36
C ASP A 150 -20.84 5.82 8.00
N VAL A 151 -20.38 4.68 7.48
CA VAL A 151 -21.18 3.46 7.40
C VAL A 151 -20.71 2.53 8.49
N THR A 152 -21.63 2.12 9.36
CA THR A 152 -21.35 1.21 10.48
C THR A 152 -22.25 -0.01 10.40
N VAL A 153 -21.64 -1.19 10.52
CA VAL A 153 -22.31 -2.49 10.57
C VAL A 153 -21.85 -3.22 11.83
N LYS A 154 -22.80 -3.83 12.55
CA LYS A 154 -22.48 -4.67 13.71
C LYS A 154 -22.83 -6.12 13.44
N VAL A 155 -21.93 -6.98 13.82
CA VAL A 155 -22.05 -8.43 13.63
C VAL A 155 -21.78 -9.14 14.94
N THR A 156 -22.74 -9.96 15.39
CA THR A 156 -22.52 -10.87 16.50
C THR A 156 -21.94 -12.16 15.97
N VAL A 157 -20.74 -12.49 16.43
CA VAL A 157 -20.03 -13.74 16.12
C VAL A 157 -20.21 -14.70 17.28
N THR A 158 -20.74 -15.89 17.02
CA THR A 158 -20.93 -16.95 18.02
C THR A 158 -20.04 -18.14 17.68
N ASN A 159 -19.23 -18.59 18.62
CA ASN A 159 -18.50 -19.85 18.46
C ASN A 159 -19.46 -21.03 18.61
N THR A 160 -19.77 -21.70 17.51
CA THR A 160 -20.69 -22.86 17.45
C THR A 160 -19.98 -24.19 17.49
N GLY A 161 -18.64 -24.19 17.50
CA GLY A 161 -17.84 -25.40 17.57
C GLY A 161 -17.53 -25.82 19.00
N ASP A 162 -16.62 -26.77 19.18
CA ASP A 162 -16.27 -27.41 20.44
C ASP A 162 -14.92 -26.95 21.03
N ARG A 163 -14.26 -25.96 20.38
CA ARG A 163 -12.96 -25.40 20.79
C ARG A 163 -13.03 -23.90 20.93
N ALA A 164 -12.23 -23.35 21.82
CA ALA A 164 -12.04 -21.90 21.89
C ALA A 164 -11.29 -21.39 20.64
N GLY A 165 -11.70 -20.25 20.10
CA GLY A 165 -11.09 -19.69 18.90
C GLY A 165 -11.49 -18.24 18.64
N LYS A 166 -10.85 -17.67 17.62
CA LYS A 166 -11.09 -16.29 17.15
C LYS A 166 -11.49 -16.30 15.70
N ASP A 167 -12.41 -15.42 15.35
CA ASP A 167 -12.79 -15.20 13.97
C ASP A 167 -12.53 -13.77 13.49
N VAL A 168 -12.52 -13.56 12.17
CA VAL A 168 -12.33 -12.25 11.54
C VAL A 168 -13.49 -11.97 10.61
N VAL A 169 -14.30 -11.00 10.98
CA VAL A 169 -15.38 -10.48 10.14
C VAL A 169 -14.83 -9.40 9.22
N GLN A 170 -15.15 -9.49 7.95
CA GLN A 170 -14.69 -8.55 6.93
C GLN A 170 -15.90 -7.90 6.24
N LEU A 171 -15.89 -6.57 6.16
CA LEU A 171 -16.89 -5.77 5.44
C LEU A 171 -16.27 -5.26 4.16
N TYR A 172 -16.90 -5.55 3.05
CA TYR A 172 -16.50 -5.06 1.72
C TYR A 172 -17.60 -4.19 1.15
N TYR A 173 -17.24 -3.32 0.20
CA TYR A 173 -18.20 -2.55 -0.57
C TYR A 173 -17.95 -2.66 -2.07
N THR A 174 -19.01 -2.45 -2.82
CA THR A 174 -19.02 -2.26 -4.28
C THR A 174 -19.55 -0.86 -4.56
N ALA A 175 -18.74 -0.02 -5.17
CA ALA A 175 -19.17 1.32 -5.60
C ALA A 175 -19.89 1.27 -6.95
N PRO A 176 -20.72 2.27 -7.28
CA PRO A 176 -21.28 2.43 -8.62
C PRO A 176 -20.16 2.50 -9.67
N TYR A 177 -20.28 1.73 -10.74
CA TYR A 177 -19.31 1.71 -11.83
C TYR A 177 -20.02 1.92 -13.18
N ILE A 178 -19.48 2.80 -13.99
CA ILE A 178 -19.92 3.06 -15.37
C ILE A 178 -18.71 2.78 -16.29
N ALA A 179 -18.89 1.89 -17.25
CA ALA A 179 -17.81 1.51 -18.15
C ALA A 179 -17.30 2.70 -18.98
N GLY A 180 -16.00 2.92 -18.95
CA GLY A 180 -15.34 4.03 -19.61
C GLY A 180 -15.26 5.33 -18.80
N GLU A 181 -15.80 5.34 -17.58
CA GLU A 181 -15.63 6.40 -16.59
C GLU A 181 -14.56 6.00 -15.56
N ILE A 182 -14.67 6.51 -14.32
CA ILE A 182 -13.67 6.27 -13.25
C ILE A 182 -13.53 4.77 -12.98
N GLU A 183 -12.32 4.26 -13.02
CA GLU A 183 -12.02 2.85 -12.75
C GLU A 183 -12.30 2.50 -11.29
N LYS A 184 -13.02 1.40 -11.08
CA LYS A 184 -13.39 0.88 -9.76
C LYS A 184 -13.38 -0.63 -9.75
N SER A 185 -12.84 -1.22 -8.70
CA SER A 185 -12.93 -2.66 -8.50
C SER A 185 -14.36 -3.09 -8.18
N SER A 186 -14.68 -4.35 -8.44
CA SER A 186 -15.99 -4.92 -8.09
C SER A 186 -16.21 -5.01 -6.59
N VAL A 187 -15.14 -5.08 -5.82
CA VAL A 187 -15.16 -5.21 -4.37
C VAL A 187 -13.94 -4.57 -3.73
N GLU A 188 -14.14 -3.84 -2.64
CA GLU A 188 -13.09 -3.24 -1.83
C GLU A 188 -13.32 -3.48 -0.35
N LEU A 189 -12.23 -3.78 0.39
CA LEU A 189 -12.29 -3.96 1.83
C LEU A 189 -12.57 -2.62 2.51
N ALA A 190 -13.74 -2.53 3.16
CA ALA A 190 -14.15 -1.36 3.93
C ALA A 190 -13.57 -1.37 5.35
N ALA A 191 -13.75 -2.49 6.04
CA ALA A 191 -13.32 -2.65 7.42
C ALA A 191 -13.18 -4.14 7.77
N PHE A 192 -12.45 -4.43 8.81
CA PHE A 192 -12.42 -5.77 9.41
C PHE A 192 -12.31 -5.68 10.93
N ALA A 193 -12.82 -6.70 11.61
CA ALA A 193 -12.66 -6.84 13.06
C ALA A 193 -12.41 -8.28 13.44
N LYS A 194 -11.58 -8.49 14.44
CA LYS A 194 -11.24 -9.80 14.98
C LYS A 194 -11.81 -9.93 16.38
N THR A 195 -12.49 -11.06 16.64
CA THR A 195 -13.02 -11.36 17.98
C THR A 195 -11.92 -11.60 19.00
N LYS A 196 -12.26 -11.47 20.28
CA LYS A 196 -11.50 -12.10 21.35
C LYS A 196 -11.51 -13.63 21.18
N ASP A 197 -10.83 -14.33 22.07
CA ASP A 197 -10.87 -15.80 22.14
C ASP A 197 -12.21 -16.26 22.71
N LEU A 198 -13.11 -16.74 21.83
CA LEU A 198 -14.47 -17.15 22.20
C LEU A 198 -14.48 -18.61 22.62
N GLN A 199 -14.99 -18.91 23.83
CA GLN A 199 -15.25 -20.27 24.27
C GLN A 199 -16.44 -20.89 23.50
N PRO A 200 -16.57 -22.21 23.42
CA PRO A 200 -17.75 -22.87 22.85
C PRO A 200 -19.06 -22.27 23.38
N GLY A 201 -19.91 -21.80 22.48
CA GLY A 201 -21.18 -21.14 22.79
C GLY A 201 -21.07 -19.68 23.23
N GLU A 202 -19.86 -19.10 23.32
CA GLU A 202 -19.67 -17.67 23.61
C GLU A 202 -19.85 -16.82 22.34
N SER A 203 -20.39 -15.61 22.54
CA SER A 203 -20.60 -14.64 21.47
C SER A 203 -19.92 -13.31 21.78
N GLU A 204 -19.60 -12.56 20.72
CA GLU A 204 -19.12 -11.18 20.78
C GLU A 204 -19.72 -10.38 19.62
N GLU A 205 -20.15 -9.15 19.92
CA GLU A 205 -20.53 -8.19 18.89
C GLU A 205 -19.28 -7.42 18.45
N VAL A 206 -18.96 -7.47 17.16
CA VAL A 206 -17.93 -6.65 16.54
C VAL A 206 -18.56 -5.52 15.74
N THR A 207 -17.90 -4.37 15.70
CA THR A 207 -18.34 -3.18 14.97
C THR A 207 -17.37 -2.90 13.83
N LEU A 208 -17.90 -2.72 12.63
CA LEU A 208 -17.19 -2.42 11.40
C LEU A 208 -17.62 -1.04 10.92
N THR A 209 -16.70 -0.11 10.80
CA THR A 209 -17.00 1.27 10.41
C THR A 209 -16.05 1.73 9.32
N ILE A 210 -16.60 2.40 8.31
CA ILE A 210 -15.82 3.09 7.26
C ILE A 210 -16.36 4.52 7.09
N PRO A 211 -15.50 5.55 7.12
CA PRO A 211 -15.85 6.89 6.69
C PRO A 211 -16.24 6.89 5.20
N VAL A 212 -17.29 7.62 4.86
CA VAL A 212 -17.75 7.71 3.46
C VAL A 212 -16.66 8.28 2.56
N SER A 213 -15.83 9.20 3.07
CA SER A 213 -14.68 9.76 2.36
C SER A 213 -13.65 8.71 1.90
N ASP A 214 -13.50 7.62 2.67
CA ASP A 214 -12.49 6.60 2.39
C ASP A 214 -12.89 5.67 1.23
N MET A 215 -14.12 5.79 0.75
CA MET A 215 -14.61 5.10 -0.44
C MET A 215 -14.41 5.89 -1.73
N ALA A 216 -13.80 7.10 -1.65
CA ALA A 216 -13.60 7.95 -2.82
C ALA A 216 -12.58 7.33 -3.79
N SER A 217 -12.89 7.40 -5.07
CA SER A 217 -11.99 7.06 -6.16
C SER A 217 -11.26 8.30 -6.66
N TYR A 218 -10.03 8.16 -7.14
CA TYR A 218 -9.28 9.28 -7.70
C TYR A 218 -9.49 9.35 -9.21
N ASP A 219 -10.10 10.44 -9.68
CA ASP A 219 -10.21 10.76 -11.10
C ASP A 219 -9.09 11.69 -11.54
N ALA A 220 -8.15 11.16 -12.31
CA ALA A 220 -7.02 11.94 -12.83
C ALA A 220 -7.37 12.68 -14.13
N TYR A 221 -8.38 12.24 -14.85
CA TYR A 221 -8.60 12.61 -16.25
C TYR A 221 -9.98 13.25 -16.52
N ASP A 222 -10.78 13.53 -15.47
CA ASP A 222 -12.18 13.93 -15.61
C ASP A 222 -12.96 12.90 -16.46
N ALA A 223 -12.80 11.62 -16.10
CA ALA A 223 -13.34 10.52 -16.87
C ALA A 223 -14.88 10.48 -16.89
N ASN A 224 -15.52 10.98 -15.84
CA ASN A 224 -16.98 11.14 -15.77
C ASN A 224 -17.48 12.49 -16.31
N HIS A 225 -16.59 13.34 -16.86
CA HIS A 225 -16.88 14.61 -17.52
C HIS A 225 -17.66 15.61 -16.66
N ASN A 226 -17.40 15.64 -15.35
CA ASN A 226 -18.02 16.57 -14.42
C ASN A 226 -17.23 17.87 -14.20
N GLY A 227 -16.04 18.00 -14.83
CA GLY A 227 -15.13 19.15 -14.75
C GLY A 227 -14.25 19.15 -13.52
N PHE A 228 -14.09 18.00 -12.84
CA PHE A 228 -13.26 17.86 -11.66
C PHE A 228 -12.23 16.75 -11.86
N THR A 229 -11.02 16.96 -11.33
CA THR A 229 -9.99 15.92 -11.18
C THR A 229 -9.58 15.85 -9.72
N GLY A 230 -9.51 14.64 -9.15
CA GLY A 230 -9.22 14.42 -7.73
C GLY A 230 -10.04 13.29 -7.13
N TYR A 231 -10.15 13.28 -5.81
CA TYR A 231 -10.95 12.28 -5.11
C TYR A 231 -12.43 12.60 -5.15
N GLU A 232 -13.23 11.66 -5.61
CA GLU A 232 -14.69 11.81 -5.65
C GLU A 232 -15.44 10.50 -5.47
N LEU A 233 -16.71 10.62 -5.10
CA LEU A 233 -17.69 9.55 -5.03
C LEU A 233 -18.77 9.82 -6.09
N ASP A 234 -19.07 8.82 -6.92
CA ASP A 234 -20.18 8.90 -7.85
C ASP A 234 -21.51 8.62 -7.16
N ALA A 235 -22.55 9.31 -7.61
CA ALA A 235 -23.91 9.05 -7.19
C ALA A 235 -24.36 7.64 -7.57
N GLY A 236 -25.12 7.00 -6.70
CA GLY A 236 -25.65 5.66 -6.93
C GLY A 236 -25.69 4.81 -5.67
N ASP A 237 -25.91 3.53 -5.88
CA ASP A 237 -25.99 2.56 -4.80
C ASP A 237 -24.60 1.96 -4.49
N TYR A 238 -24.22 2.07 -3.24
CA TYR A 238 -23.05 1.42 -2.65
C TYR A 238 -23.53 0.16 -1.93
N ILE A 239 -23.04 -0.98 -2.38
CA ILE A 239 -23.46 -2.29 -1.86
C ILE A 239 -22.40 -2.79 -0.89
N PHE A 240 -22.76 -2.95 0.37
CA PHE A 240 -21.87 -3.49 1.40
C PHE A 240 -22.18 -4.97 1.62
N THR A 241 -21.13 -5.78 1.77
CA THR A 241 -21.25 -7.22 2.02
C THR A 241 -20.36 -7.65 3.16
N VAL A 242 -20.91 -8.42 4.09
CA VAL A 242 -20.13 -9.09 5.14
C VAL A 242 -19.62 -10.42 4.57
N ARG A 243 -18.31 -10.64 4.65
CA ARG A 243 -17.66 -11.74 3.96
C ARG A 243 -16.64 -12.47 4.84
N HIS A 244 -16.43 -13.75 4.54
CA HIS A 244 -15.37 -14.57 5.15
C HIS A 244 -13.99 -14.27 4.54
N ASP A 245 -13.97 -13.90 3.26
CA ASP A 245 -12.81 -13.47 2.48
C ASP A 245 -13.30 -12.60 1.31
N ALA A 246 -12.40 -12.11 0.46
CA ALA A 246 -12.78 -11.22 -0.65
C ALA A 246 -13.77 -11.87 -1.63
N HIS A 247 -13.79 -13.18 -1.74
CA HIS A 247 -14.65 -13.92 -2.66
C HIS A 247 -15.93 -14.44 -1.99
N THR A 248 -15.86 -14.92 -0.76
CA THR A 248 -16.93 -15.67 -0.10
C THR A 248 -17.79 -14.75 0.76
N VAL A 249 -18.99 -14.42 0.28
CA VAL A 249 -20.02 -13.73 1.08
C VAL A 249 -20.59 -14.72 2.10
N ASP A 250 -20.89 -14.27 3.33
CA ASP A 250 -21.48 -15.10 4.36
C ASP A 250 -22.86 -15.63 3.93
N ASP A 251 -23.91 -14.96 4.28
CA ASP A 251 -25.27 -15.25 3.80
C ASP A 251 -25.72 -14.08 2.93
N ALA A 252 -25.73 -14.29 1.59
CA ALA A 252 -25.96 -13.20 0.65
C ALA A 252 -27.32 -12.47 0.85
N GLU A 253 -28.33 -13.15 1.41
CA GLU A 253 -29.64 -12.54 1.68
C GLU A 253 -29.62 -11.64 2.93
N LYS A 254 -28.77 -11.96 3.92
CA LYS A 254 -28.68 -11.22 5.18
C LYS A 254 -27.46 -10.30 5.21
N ALA A 255 -26.40 -10.71 4.55
CA ALA A 255 -25.08 -10.04 4.62
C ALA A 255 -24.89 -8.94 3.58
N THR A 256 -25.93 -8.57 2.83
CA THR A 256 -25.88 -7.52 1.80
C THR A 256 -26.72 -6.33 2.24
N LEU A 257 -26.09 -5.15 2.28
CA LEU A 257 -26.72 -3.89 2.66
C LEU A 257 -26.52 -2.89 1.51
N THR A 258 -27.52 -2.05 1.25
CA THR A 258 -27.46 -1.04 0.21
C THR A 258 -27.59 0.36 0.79
N CYS A 259 -26.63 1.22 0.51
CA CYS A 259 -26.68 2.65 0.84
C CYS A 259 -26.68 3.46 -0.45
N THR A 260 -27.44 4.56 -0.50
CA THR A 260 -27.52 5.38 -1.71
C THR A 260 -26.85 6.73 -1.51
N LEU A 261 -25.94 7.10 -2.43
CA LEU A 261 -25.40 8.44 -2.54
C LEU A 261 -26.23 9.23 -3.58
N PRO A 262 -26.94 10.31 -3.18
CA PRO A 262 -27.90 10.96 -4.06
C PRO A 262 -27.29 11.85 -5.14
N ALA A 263 -26.04 12.27 -4.98
CA ALA A 263 -25.29 13.11 -5.91
C ALA A 263 -23.80 12.88 -5.75
N ASN A 264 -23.01 13.16 -6.80
CA ASN A 264 -21.55 13.09 -6.74
C ASN A 264 -21.01 13.97 -5.62
N VAL A 265 -19.96 13.51 -4.96
CA VAL A 265 -19.27 14.23 -3.87
C VAL A 265 -17.80 14.36 -4.21
N GLN A 266 -17.25 15.56 -4.11
CA GLN A 266 -15.87 15.89 -4.41
C GLN A 266 -15.08 16.25 -3.15
N TYR A 267 -13.81 15.82 -3.09
CA TYR A 267 -12.88 16.10 -2.01
C TYR A 267 -11.66 16.85 -2.57
N PRO A 268 -11.77 18.19 -2.75
CA PRO A 268 -10.71 18.99 -3.36
C PRO A 268 -9.52 19.23 -2.42
N THR A 269 -9.69 18.97 -1.14
CA THR A 269 -8.64 19.14 -0.12
C THR A 269 -8.46 17.85 0.68
N ASP A 270 -7.24 17.54 1.00
CA ASP A 270 -6.89 16.46 1.91
C ASP A 270 -7.35 16.78 3.34
N SER A 271 -8.06 15.84 3.96
CA SER A 271 -8.70 16.04 5.27
C SER A 271 -7.71 16.13 6.42
N VAL A 272 -6.51 15.60 6.26
CA VAL A 272 -5.47 15.55 7.30
C VAL A 272 -4.57 16.80 7.23
N SER A 273 -4.03 17.08 6.05
CA SER A 273 -3.11 18.20 5.83
C SER A 273 -3.81 19.53 5.56
N GLY A 274 -5.07 19.51 5.09
CA GLY A 274 -5.81 20.68 4.64
C GLY A 274 -5.32 21.25 3.31
N ASN A 275 -4.35 20.59 2.65
CA ASN A 275 -3.81 21.02 1.37
C ASN A 275 -4.73 20.66 0.22
N GLU A 276 -4.68 21.45 -0.84
CA GLU A 276 -5.36 21.12 -2.10
C GLU A 276 -4.79 19.83 -2.69
N VAL A 277 -5.68 18.96 -3.17
CA VAL A 277 -5.29 17.72 -3.86
C VAL A 277 -4.88 18.07 -5.29
N GLY A 278 -3.56 18.07 -5.55
CA GLY A 278 -3.01 18.37 -6.86
C GLY A 278 -3.04 17.16 -7.79
N ASN A 279 -3.39 17.38 -9.05
CA ASN A 279 -3.25 16.36 -10.09
C ASN A 279 -1.80 16.30 -10.60
N LYS A 280 -1.16 15.13 -10.46
CA LYS A 280 0.20 14.86 -10.94
C LYS A 280 0.26 13.95 -12.16
N PHE A 281 -0.89 13.57 -12.71
CA PHE A 281 -1.00 12.68 -13.86
C PHE A 281 -1.19 13.42 -15.17
N THR A 282 -1.69 14.66 -15.14
CA THR A 282 -1.97 15.46 -16.33
C THR A 282 -1.49 16.90 -16.18
N GLY A 283 -1.40 17.62 -17.31
CA GLY A 283 -1.05 19.04 -17.33
C GLY A 283 0.43 19.31 -17.13
N SER A 284 0.78 20.57 -16.88
CA SER A 284 2.16 21.03 -16.69
C SER A 284 2.84 20.49 -15.43
N ASP A 285 2.05 20.03 -14.48
CA ASP A 285 2.52 19.52 -13.19
C ASP A 285 2.67 17.99 -13.18
N ALA A 286 2.34 17.31 -14.29
CA ALA A 286 2.56 15.88 -14.43
C ALA A 286 4.05 15.54 -14.26
N ILE A 287 4.32 14.53 -13.41
CA ILE A 287 5.70 14.20 -13.00
C ILE A 287 6.53 13.75 -14.19
N ASP A 288 6.01 12.84 -15.00
CA ASP A 288 6.74 12.27 -16.14
C ASP A 288 6.24 12.75 -17.49
N GLY A 289 5.12 13.46 -17.56
CA GLY A 289 4.50 13.92 -18.79
C GLY A 289 3.98 12.78 -19.67
N VAL A 290 3.96 11.56 -19.17
CA VAL A 290 3.37 10.42 -19.88
C VAL A 290 1.87 10.48 -19.69
N SER A 291 1.15 10.54 -20.80
CA SER A 291 -0.30 10.60 -20.80
C SER A 291 -0.90 9.21 -20.75
N LEU A 292 -1.59 8.90 -19.67
CA LEU A 292 -2.37 7.66 -19.54
C LEU A 292 -3.71 7.75 -20.31
N ASP A 293 -4.16 8.95 -20.62
CA ASP A 293 -5.38 9.19 -21.41
C ASP A 293 -5.17 9.10 -22.92
N GLY A 294 -3.95 8.81 -23.36
CA GLY A 294 -3.60 8.72 -24.76
C GLY A 294 -3.43 10.08 -25.48
N SER A 295 -3.43 11.19 -24.74
CA SER A 295 -3.25 12.53 -25.33
C SER A 295 -1.83 12.75 -25.87
N ASP A 296 -0.82 12.03 -25.37
CA ASP A 296 0.53 11.99 -25.93
C ASP A 296 0.73 10.76 -26.82
N SER A 297 0.62 10.95 -28.13
CA SER A 297 0.75 9.87 -29.11
C SER A 297 2.12 9.21 -29.16
N ASN A 298 3.15 9.80 -28.55
CA ASN A 298 4.51 9.26 -28.56
C ASN A 298 4.80 8.37 -27.35
N GLN A 299 3.99 8.47 -26.30
CA GLN A 299 4.25 7.82 -25.02
C GLN A 299 2.99 7.20 -24.39
N ASN A 300 2.06 6.76 -25.23
CA ASN A 300 0.82 6.14 -24.77
C ASN A 300 1.09 4.87 -23.97
N ILE A 301 0.56 4.83 -22.76
CA ILE A 301 0.48 3.62 -21.95
C ILE A 301 -0.98 3.15 -22.02
N THR A 302 -1.18 1.91 -22.41
CA THR A 302 -2.50 1.29 -22.31
C THR A 302 -2.66 0.74 -20.90
N CYS A 303 -3.45 1.43 -20.08
CA CYS A 303 -3.80 0.95 -18.76
C CYS A 303 -4.90 -0.10 -18.82
N LEU A 304 -4.87 -1.02 -17.86
CA LEU A 304 -5.91 -2.00 -17.66
C LEU A 304 -7.23 -1.32 -17.32
N THR A 305 -8.27 -1.61 -18.09
CA THR A 305 -9.61 -1.07 -17.85
C THR A 305 -10.63 -2.18 -17.67
N ARG A 306 -11.52 -2.00 -16.71
CA ARG A 306 -12.63 -2.91 -16.44
C ARG A 306 -13.59 -3.04 -17.64
N ALA A 307 -13.67 -2.01 -18.45
CA ALA A 307 -14.48 -2.04 -19.67
C ALA A 307 -13.98 -3.06 -20.72
N ASP A 308 -12.68 -3.40 -20.74
CA ASP A 308 -12.07 -4.35 -21.68
C ASP A 308 -10.78 -4.98 -21.12
N PHE A 309 -10.89 -5.82 -20.11
CA PHE A 309 -9.75 -6.51 -19.54
C PHE A 309 -8.97 -7.35 -20.56
N ALA A 310 -9.66 -7.99 -21.50
CA ALA A 310 -9.00 -8.85 -22.47
C ALA A 310 -8.14 -8.08 -23.48
N GLY A 311 -8.60 -6.89 -23.89
CA GLY A 311 -7.88 -6.03 -24.83
C GLY A 311 -6.77 -5.19 -24.16
N THR A 312 -6.87 -4.96 -22.84
CA THR A 312 -5.99 -4.05 -22.12
C THR A 312 -5.11 -4.71 -21.06
N PHE A 313 -5.15 -6.05 -20.95
CA PHE A 313 -4.28 -6.76 -19.99
C PHE A 313 -2.81 -6.37 -20.20
N PRO A 314 -2.07 -5.98 -19.16
CA PRO A 314 -0.73 -5.44 -19.27
C PRO A 314 0.24 -6.39 -19.96
N LYS A 315 1.09 -5.83 -20.78
CA LYS A 315 2.19 -6.53 -21.46
C LYS A 315 3.51 -5.99 -20.94
N ALA A 316 4.58 -6.76 -21.11
CA ALA A 316 5.92 -6.29 -20.77
C ALA A 316 6.19 -4.91 -21.40
N CYS A 317 6.92 -4.07 -20.69
CA CYS A 317 7.28 -2.73 -21.13
C CYS A 317 7.90 -2.71 -22.53
N THR A 318 7.66 -1.64 -23.28
CA THR A 318 8.43 -1.33 -24.47
C THR A 318 9.87 -1.05 -24.06
N PRO A 319 10.88 -1.69 -24.68
CA PRO A 319 12.25 -1.68 -24.16
C PRO A 319 12.96 -0.32 -24.21
N SER A 320 12.44 0.66 -24.92
CA SER A 320 13.07 1.99 -25.02
C SER A 320 12.06 3.06 -25.46
N ARG A 321 12.07 4.22 -24.78
CA ARG A 321 11.36 5.44 -25.16
C ARG A 321 12.20 6.67 -24.82
N ALA A 322 11.88 7.82 -25.40
CA ALA A 322 12.51 9.09 -25.04
C ALA A 322 11.94 9.62 -23.72
N MET A 323 12.77 10.32 -22.95
CA MET A 323 12.29 11.07 -21.79
C MET A 323 11.48 12.28 -22.21
N THR A 324 10.47 12.60 -21.43
CA THR A 324 9.84 13.93 -21.47
C THR A 324 10.79 14.98 -20.89
N ASP A 325 10.53 16.25 -21.17
CA ASP A 325 11.32 17.35 -20.60
C ASP A 325 11.24 17.37 -19.07
N ASN A 326 10.08 17.00 -18.49
CA ASN A 326 9.89 16.91 -17.05
C ASN A 326 10.76 15.80 -16.44
N VAL A 327 10.77 14.61 -17.04
CA VAL A 327 11.62 13.49 -16.58
C VAL A 327 13.10 13.85 -16.69
N LYS A 328 13.52 14.53 -17.81
CA LYS A 328 14.89 15.03 -17.96
C LYS A 328 15.26 15.99 -16.85
N ALA A 329 14.38 16.96 -16.56
CA ALA A 329 14.63 17.96 -15.52
C ALA A 329 14.76 17.32 -14.12
N LEU A 330 13.93 16.30 -13.82
CA LEU A 330 13.98 15.57 -12.55
C LEU A 330 15.23 14.69 -12.41
N ASN A 331 15.77 14.19 -13.50
CA ASN A 331 16.95 13.31 -13.51
C ASN A 331 18.25 14.05 -13.80
N LEU A 332 18.20 15.34 -14.17
CA LEU A 332 19.41 16.12 -14.47
C LEU A 332 20.18 16.40 -13.18
N TYR A 333 21.39 15.85 -13.10
CA TYR A 333 22.32 16.19 -12.03
C TYR A 333 23.26 17.30 -12.50
N THR A 334 23.28 18.40 -11.80
CA THR A 334 24.13 19.55 -12.11
C THR A 334 25.22 19.73 -11.05
N ALA A 335 26.33 20.38 -11.45
CA ALA A 335 27.40 20.70 -10.49
C ALA A 335 26.91 21.57 -9.32
N ASP A 336 25.88 22.39 -9.53
CA ASP A 336 25.29 23.21 -8.47
C ASP A 336 24.53 22.33 -7.47
N MET A 337 23.91 21.25 -7.90
CA MET A 337 23.31 20.24 -7.01
C MET A 337 24.36 19.50 -6.16
N ALA A 338 25.56 19.27 -6.73
CA ALA A 338 26.68 18.67 -6.00
C ALA A 338 27.22 19.60 -4.91
N ASN A 339 27.11 20.90 -5.07
CA ASN A 339 27.61 21.89 -4.14
C ASN A 339 26.66 22.28 -3.02
N GLY A 340 25.54 21.60 -2.96
CA GLY A 340 24.59 21.65 -1.84
C GLY A 340 23.31 22.42 -2.14
N TYR A 341 22.24 21.77 -1.82
CA TYR A 341 20.94 22.40 -1.57
C TYR A 341 21.01 23.28 -0.30
N ILE A 342 21.96 24.17 -0.24
CA ILE A 342 21.90 25.25 0.75
C ILE A 342 21.11 26.33 0.05
N ASN A 343 19.86 26.46 0.40
CA ASN A 343 19.10 27.65 0.08
C ASN A 343 19.76 28.81 0.83
N GLU A 344 20.67 29.51 0.19
CA GLU A 344 21.47 30.58 0.80
C GLU A 344 20.61 31.72 1.35
N ALA A 345 19.32 31.77 0.96
CA ALA A 345 18.51 32.94 1.26
C ALA A 345 17.77 32.89 2.60
N ASP A 346 17.28 31.72 3.05
CA ASP A 346 16.29 31.73 4.13
C ASP A 346 16.45 30.66 5.22
N GLU A 347 17.24 29.63 5.04
CA GLU A 347 17.34 28.53 6.01
C GLU A 347 18.79 28.07 6.17
N ALA A 348 19.63 28.89 6.75
CA ALA A 348 20.91 28.41 7.28
C ALA A 348 20.57 27.33 8.32
N ILE A 349 20.81 26.05 7.99
CA ILE A 349 20.74 24.98 8.98
C ILE A 349 21.72 25.32 10.08
N THR A 350 21.21 25.82 11.19
CA THR A 350 22.01 26.12 12.36
C THR A 350 22.32 24.81 13.05
N THR A 351 23.50 24.29 12.82
CA THR A 351 23.94 23.01 13.36
C THR A 351 25.23 23.19 14.18
N GLY A 352 25.55 22.17 14.96
CA GLY A 352 26.78 22.11 15.73
C GLY A 352 26.74 22.96 17.01
N ALA A 353 25.53 23.23 17.52
CA ALA A 353 25.39 23.80 18.88
C ALA A 353 26.11 22.93 19.90
N LYS A 354 26.61 23.53 20.95
CA LYS A 354 27.38 22.85 22.03
C LYS A 354 26.58 22.87 23.31
N ASN A 355 25.40 22.27 23.30
CA ASN A 355 24.52 22.21 24.46
C ASN A 355 24.97 21.18 25.51
N GLY A 356 25.87 20.26 25.11
CA GLY A 356 26.39 19.20 25.98
C GLY A 356 25.40 18.09 26.30
N LEU A 357 24.26 18.07 25.60
CA LEU A 357 23.22 17.03 25.77
C LEU A 357 23.66 15.75 25.12
N LYS A 358 23.41 14.61 25.78
CA LYS A 358 23.73 13.29 25.25
C LYS A 358 22.64 12.28 25.58
N ILE A 359 22.23 11.51 24.58
CA ILE A 359 21.27 10.43 24.76
C ILE A 359 21.95 9.12 25.19
N GLU A 360 23.24 8.97 24.87
CA GLU A 360 24.06 7.84 25.30
C GLU A 360 25.42 8.31 25.82
N ASP A 361 25.96 7.60 26.79
CA ASP A 361 27.33 7.73 27.27
C ASP A 361 27.96 6.38 27.39
N ASN A 362 29.08 6.15 26.68
CA ASN A 362 29.79 4.87 26.59
C ASN A 362 28.86 3.68 26.27
N GLY A 363 27.90 3.89 25.36
CA GLY A 363 26.94 2.87 24.92
C GLY A 363 25.81 2.56 25.91
N LYS A 364 25.61 3.41 26.91
CA LYS A 364 24.49 3.31 27.84
C LYS A 364 23.57 4.51 27.68
N THR A 365 22.29 4.25 27.61
CA THR A 365 21.27 5.31 27.56
C THR A 365 21.35 6.18 28.82
N THR A 366 21.43 7.49 28.63
CA THR A 366 21.42 8.48 29.71
C THR A 366 20.01 8.69 30.27
N GLU A 367 19.90 9.41 31.39
CA GLU A 367 18.59 9.81 31.90
C GLU A 367 17.80 10.64 30.86
N LEU A 368 18.47 11.58 30.18
CA LEU A 368 17.90 12.33 29.07
C LEU A 368 17.45 11.40 27.92
N GLY A 369 18.23 10.41 27.55
CA GLY A 369 17.88 9.44 26.51
C GLY A 369 16.62 8.64 26.86
N TYR A 370 16.43 8.26 28.12
CA TYR A 370 15.19 7.61 28.57
C TYR A 370 14.00 8.58 28.57
N GLN A 371 14.21 9.83 29.02
CA GLN A 371 13.17 10.86 29.03
C GLN A 371 12.68 11.15 27.62
N LEU A 372 13.58 11.45 26.69
CA LEU A 372 13.24 11.76 25.30
C LEU A 372 12.65 10.56 24.55
N GLY A 373 13.11 9.33 24.85
CA GLY A 373 12.54 8.13 24.28
C GLY A 373 11.08 7.85 24.69
N ALA A 374 10.64 8.41 25.82
CA ALA A 374 9.28 8.28 26.32
C ALA A 374 8.35 9.43 25.89
N ASP A 375 8.90 10.60 25.60
CA ASP A 375 8.14 11.80 25.21
C ASP A 375 8.70 12.38 23.90
N PHE A 376 8.02 12.09 22.79
CA PHE A 376 8.37 12.60 21.47
C PHE A 376 8.21 14.13 21.35
N ASN A 377 7.37 14.74 22.16
CA ASN A 377 7.07 16.17 22.11
C ASN A 377 7.90 16.98 23.12
N ASP A 378 8.87 16.38 23.80
CA ASP A 378 9.75 17.11 24.73
C ASP A 378 10.57 18.16 23.96
N PRO A 379 10.51 19.47 24.36
CA PRO A 379 11.24 20.53 23.65
C PRO A 379 12.78 20.40 23.74
N GLN A 380 13.29 19.49 24.54
CA GLN A 380 14.73 19.22 24.60
C GLN A 380 15.21 18.46 23.33
N TRP A 381 14.29 17.86 22.55
CA TRP A 381 14.64 17.30 21.24
C TRP A 381 15.29 18.33 20.32
N ASP A 382 14.75 19.53 20.23
CA ASP A 382 15.30 20.60 19.39
C ASP A 382 16.73 20.94 19.84
N ALA A 383 16.95 21.15 21.12
CA ALA A 383 18.27 21.46 21.67
C ALA A 383 19.28 20.30 21.48
N LEU A 384 18.81 19.05 21.50
CA LEU A 384 19.64 17.88 21.22
C LEU A 384 20.03 17.82 19.74
N LEU A 385 19.04 17.98 18.84
CA LEU A 385 19.22 17.90 17.39
C LEU A 385 20.08 19.05 16.84
N ASP A 386 19.99 20.24 17.44
CA ASP A 386 20.85 21.39 17.10
C ASP A 386 22.35 21.11 17.26
N GLN A 387 22.72 20.07 17.99
CA GLN A 387 24.12 19.67 18.15
C GLN A 387 24.65 18.88 16.98
N LEU A 388 23.78 18.29 16.14
CA LEU A 388 24.23 17.52 14.99
C LEU A 388 24.98 18.42 14.02
N THR A 389 26.09 17.91 13.49
CA THR A 389 26.81 18.59 12.42
C THR A 389 26.24 18.19 11.06
N VAL A 390 26.48 18.99 10.02
CA VAL A 390 26.11 18.63 8.65
C VAL A 390 26.72 17.27 8.27
N ASP A 391 27.99 17.04 8.61
CA ASP A 391 28.67 15.75 8.33
C ASP A 391 27.98 14.57 9.03
N GLU A 392 27.47 14.75 10.24
CA GLU A 392 26.73 13.70 10.94
C GLU A 392 25.37 13.42 10.30
N MET A 393 24.67 14.47 9.86
CA MET A 393 23.38 14.35 9.16
C MET A 393 23.58 13.70 7.79
N GLU A 394 24.59 14.12 7.03
CA GLU A 394 24.97 13.49 5.77
C GLU A 394 25.27 12.00 5.95
N ASN A 395 26.07 11.67 6.98
CA ASN A 395 26.39 10.27 7.30
C ASN A 395 25.16 9.43 7.63
N LEU A 396 24.13 10.00 8.29
CA LEU A 396 22.89 9.30 8.55
C LEU A 396 22.18 8.89 7.26
N PHE A 397 22.17 9.76 6.25
CA PHE A 397 21.52 9.45 4.97
C PHE A 397 22.33 8.50 4.11
N VAL A 398 23.65 8.67 4.07
CA VAL A 398 24.52 7.94 3.14
C VAL A 398 24.95 6.58 3.69
N ASN A 399 25.24 6.49 4.99
CA ASN A 399 25.92 5.34 5.60
C ASN A 399 25.09 4.61 6.67
N ALA A 400 23.83 4.96 6.89
CA ALA A 400 22.97 4.29 7.86
C ALA A 400 22.35 2.98 7.34
N TYR A 401 22.83 2.46 6.23
CA TYR A 401 22.39 1.17 5.71
C TYR A 401 22.78 0.04 6.66
N GLY A 402 21.78 -0.73 7.10
CA GLY A 402 21.97 -1.83 8.05
C GLY A 402 22.27 -1.38 9.48
N GLY A 403 21.79 -0.19 9.89
CA GLY A 403 21.90 0.35 11.24
C GLY A 403 22.14 1.86 11.26
N LEU A 404 22.14 2.44 12.45
CA LEU A 404 22.45 3.86 12.63
C LEU A 404 23.96 4.08 12.77
N VAL A 405 24.48 5.11 12.11
CA VAL A 405 25.86 5.55 12.29
C VAL A 405 26.10 6.13 13.68
N GLU A 406 27.37 6.25 14.07
CA GLU A 406 27.75 6.97 15.28
C GLU A 406 27.45 8.48 15.12
N LEU A 407 26.80 9.08 16.12
CA LEU A 407 26.57 10.53 16.22
C LEU A 407 27.27 11.05 17.47
N LYS A 408 28.48 11.51 17.32
CA LYS A 408 29.36 11.89 18.43
C LYS A 408 28.85 13.10 19.19
N SER A 409 28.24 14.05 18.49
CA SER A 409 27.70 15.27 19.08
C SER A 409 26.65 14.98 20.15
N ILE A 410 25.82 13.95 19.98
CA ILE A 410 24.77 13.56 20.92
C ILE A 410 25.09 12.26 21.69
N GLY A 411 26.28 11.72 21.52
CA GLY A 411 26.76 10.52 22.21
C GLY A 411 26.21 9.19 21.67
N LYS A 412 25.42 9.21 20.57
CA LYS A 412 24.82 7.99 19.99
C LYS A 412 25.91 7.10 19.39
N VAL A 413 26.06 5.90 19.93
CA VAL A 413 26.96 4.90 19.35
C VAL A 413 26.36 4.26 18.09
N ARG A 414 27.22 3.71 17.24
CA ARG A 414 26.75 2.95 16.07
C ARG A 414 25.89 1.77 16.51
N SER A 415 24.74 1.61 15.88
CA SER A 415 23.94 0.39 15.97
C SER A 415 24.06 -0.40 14.67
N LYS A 416 23.74 -1.69 14.74
CA LYS A 416 23.63 -2.56 13.58
C LYS A 416 22.24 -3.19 13.60
N ASP A 417 21.53 -3.03 12.51
CA ASP A 417 20.28 -3.73 12.28
C ASP A 417 20.60 -5.04 11.56
N ALA A 418 19.80 -6.05 11.82
CA ALA A 418 19.99 -7.35 11.22
C ALA A 418 18.65 -7.85 10.68
N ASP A 419 18.70 -8.49 9.51
CA ASP A 419 17.53 -9.04 8.87
C ASP A 419 17.02 -10.27 9.62
N GLY A 420 15.70 -10.38 9.65
CA GLY A 420 14.96 -11.56 9.99
C GLY A 420 14.54 -11.65 11.46
N PRO A 421 13.29 -12.05 11.67
CA PRO A 421 12.73 -12.26 12.99
C PRO A 421 13.22 -13.54 13.66
N ALA A 422 13.90 -14.43 12.90
CA ALA A 422 14.33 -15.75 13.38
C ALA A 422 15.65 -15.73 14.13
N GLN A 423 16.55 -14.79 13.80
CA GLN A 423 17.84 -14.63 14.45
C GLN A 423 18.43 -13.27 14.08
N ILE A 424 19.41 -12.81 14.86
CA ILE A 424 20.24 -11.68 14.49
C ILE A 424 21.19 -12.17 13.40
N GLY A 425 20.80 -11.99 12.15
CA GLY A 425 21.65 -12.18 10.98
C GLY A 425 22.59 -10.99 10.83
N GLY A 426 23.80 -11.18 10.36
CA GLY A 426 24.68 -10.10 9.97
C GLY A 426 25.09 -10.27 8.51
N PHE A 427 25.06 -9.20 7.74
CA PHE A 427 25.86 -9.16 6.54
C PHE A 427 27.33 -9.24 6.98
N THR A 428 28.00 -10.33 6.66
CA THR A 428 29.44 -10.48 6.85
C THR A 428 30.14 -10.17 5.55
#